data_5819633d56aac6e1471bca34bf72e027
#
_entry.id   5819633d56aac6e1471bca34bf72e027
#
_cell.length_a   1.000
_cell.length_b   1.000
_cell.length_c   1.000
_cell.angle_alpha   90.00
_cell.angle_beta   90.00
_cell.angle_gamma   90.00
#
_symmetry.space_group_name_H-M   'P 1'
#
loop_
_entity.id
_entity.type
_entity.pdbx_description
1 polymer ?
#
loop_
_entity_poly.entity_id
_entity_poly.type
_entity_poly.pdbx_seq_one_letter_code
_entity_poly.pdbx_strand_id
1 'polypeptide(L)'
;MTQRVDVVVAGLGAMGSALLYHLARRGARAVGVDRFAPPHALGSTHGLSRIIREAYFEHPLYVPLVQRAYALWADLETRTGRTLFRRTGGLMIGPRDGALVAGARRSARVHALAHEELTAGEVRQRFAAFAVPNSMAALLEPRAGVLDPEACIEAHLMLARAAGAEVRTNREVLHWRAERGVVHVATDAEEYEAPRLALCTGAWTPTLAGDLPITLSVERQVMHWFTPERDAELFTPDRCPIAMIEYAPERFFYVLPDNGAGVKAAIHHEGVVTSPDAVCRDVDAEEVRHVRELLAEFLPRAAGVHRRSATCLYTNTPDQHFLVDFHPGHAEVLLVSACSGHGFKFASAIGEVAADLLSGAATSFDLRPFSFADR
;
A
#
# COMPACT_ATOMS: atom_id res chain seq x y z
N MET A 1 13.61 28.81 15.35
CA MET A 1 14.99 28.71 14.78
C MET A 1 14.94 27.81 13.59
N THR A 2 15.51 28.21 12.48
CA THR A 2 15.57 27.39 11.25
C THR A 2 16.63 26.30 11.39
N GLN A 3 16.26 25.05 11.17
CA GLN A 3 17.19 23.92 11.23
C GLN A 3 17.67 23.57 9.82
N ARG A 4 18.97 23.26 9.67
CA ARG A 4 19.56 22.85 8.36
C ARG A 4 19.79 21.35 8.34
N VAL A 5 19.18 20.69 7.36
CA VAL A 5 19.29 19.25 7.12
C VAL A 5 19.57 18.97 5.64
N ASP A 6 19.88 17.72 5.31
CA ASP A 6 20.13 17.36 3.91
C ASP A 6 18.81 17.05 3.17
N VAL A 7 17.83 16.46 3.88
CA VAL A 7 16.51 16.12 3.32
C VAL A 7 15.42 16.29 4.38
N VAL A 8 14.32 16.92 3.98
CA VAL A 8 13.05 16.87 4.72
C VAL A 8 12.12 15.85 4.06
N VAL A 9 11.56 14.93 4.85
CA VAL A 9 10.54 13.96 4.41
C VAL A 9 9.21 14.35 5.06
N ALA A 10 8.27 14.87 4.28
CA ALA A 10 6.93 15.21 4.73
C ALA A 10 5.99 14.02 4.58
N GLY A 11 5.40 13.57 5.69
CA GLY A 11 4.59 12.36 5.79
C GLY A 11 5.44 11.11 6.07
N LEU A 12 5.11 10.41 7.16
CA LEU A 12 5.82 9.22 7.65
C LEU A 12 4.94 7.96 7.64
N GLY A 13 3.99 7.91 6.71
CA GLY A 13 3.26 6.69 6.39
C GLY A 13 4.16 5.64 5.72
N ALA A 14 3.57 4.75 4.92
CA ALA A 14 4.29 3.64 4.29
C ALA A 14 5.55 4.10 3.52
N MET A 15 5.39 5.08 2.63
CA MET A 15 6.48 5.52 1.74
C MET A 15 7.52 6.35 2.50
N GLY A 16 7.07 7.32 3.29
CA GLY A 16 8.00 8.24 3.98
C GLY A 16 8.78 7.58 5.11
N SER A 17 8.21 6.61 5.83
CA SER A 17 8.95 5.86 6.85
C SER A 17 10.08 5.03 6.22
N ALA A 18 9.79 4.37 5.10
CA ALA A 18 10.77 3.60 4.35
C ALA A 18 11.86 4.52 3.75
N LEU A 19 11.47 5.63 3.13
CA LEU A 19 12.41 6.61 2.59
C LEU A 19 13.33 7.17 3.67
N LEU A 20 12.78 7.58 4.80
CA LEU A 20 13.57 8.13 5.92
C LEU A 20 14.61 7.12 6.42
N TYR A 21 14.24 5.85 6.52
CA TYR A 21 15.16 4.77 6.86
C TYR A 21 16.30 4.64 5.84
N HIS A 22 15.99 4.61 4.54
CA HIS A 22 17.00 4.47 3.50
C HIS A 22 17.95 5.68 3.44
N LEU A 23 17.44 6.90 3.63
CA LEU A 23 18.27 8.12 3.70
C LEU A 23 19.22 8.09 4.91
N ALA A 24 18.68 7.80 6.10
CA ALA A 24 19.49 7.74 7.32
C ALA A 24 20.57 6.65 7.24
N ARG A 25 20.25 5.47 6.72
CA ARG A 25 21.19 4.37 6.51
C ARG A 25 22.34 4.75 5.57
N ARG A 26 22.12 5.72 4.68
CA ARG A 26 23.15 6.27 3.76
C ARG A 26 23.94 7.43 4.37
N GLY A 27 23.65 7.80 5.62
CA GLY A 27 24.34 8.86 6.34
C GLY A 27 23.80 10.27 6.07
N ALA A 28 22.65 10.42 5.41
CA ALA A 28 22.01 11.70 5.22
C ALA A 28 21.46 12.23 6.55
N ARG A 29 21.66 13.51 6.83
CA ARG A 29 20.98 14.23 7.93
C ARG A 29 19.55 14.51 7.50
N ALA A 30 18.67 13.55 7.77
CA ALA A 30 17.28 13.61 7.36
C ALA A 30 16.35 13.83 8.54
N VAL A 31 15.34 14.67 8.35
CA VAL A 31 14.21 14.84 9.26
C VAL A 31 12.92 14.38 8.59
N GLY A 32 12.20 13.53 9.28
CA GLY A 32 10.84 13.15 8.88
C GLY A 32 9.81 13.88 9.74
N VAL A 33 8.83 14.47 9.10
CA VAL A 33 7.76 15.25 9.74
C VAL A 33 6.41 14.64 9.41
N ASP A 34 5.56 14.39 10.40
CA ASP A 34 4.21 13.89 10.18
C ASP A 34 3.19 14.64 11.06
N ARG A 35 2.08 15.02 10.42
CA ARG A 35 0.94 15.70 11.08
C ARG A 35 0.39 14.91 12.26
N PHE A 36 0.54 13.58 12.22
CA PHE A 36 0.07 12.66 13.24
C PHE A 36 1.23 11.86 13.84
N ALA A 37 0.93 10.83 14.64
CA ALA A 37 1.91 9.88 15.17
C ALA A 37 1.77 8.53 14.46
N PRO A 38 2.54 8.25 13.38
CA PRO A 38 2.49 6.95 12.71
C PRO A 38 3.02 5.80 13.59
N PRO A 39 2.37 4.61 13.49
CA PRO A 39 1.22 4.29 12.66
C PRO A 39 -0.09 4.85 13.22
N HIS A 40 -0.96 5.34 12.35
CA HIS A 40 -2.27 5.91 12.73
C HIS A 40 -3.36 5.51 11.73
N ALA A 41 -4.64 5.62 12.12
CA ALA A 41 -5.80 5.20 11.31
C ALA A 41 -6.41 6.34 10.46
N LEU A 42 -5.74 7.48 10.31
CA LEU A 42 -6.29 8.65 9.61
C LEU A 42 -5.97 8.69 8.11
N GLY A 43 -4.94 7.97 7.67
CA GLY A 43 -4.51 7.91 6.28
C GLY A 43 -4.83 6.58 5.59
N SER A 44 -3.87 6.12 4.76
CA SER A 44 -4.00 4.91 3.93
C SER A 44 -3.37 3.67 4.56
N THR A 45 -2.54 3.81 5.62
CA THR A 45 -1.67 2.74 6.12
C THR A 45 -2.06 2.31 7.52
N HIS A 46 -3.09 1.47 7.58
CA HIS A 46 -3.58 0.86 8.83
C HIS A 46 -4.49 -0.33 8.50
N GLY A 47 -5.01 -1.02 9.52
CA GLY A 47 -6.02 -2.08 9.39
C GLY A 47 -5.43 -3.48 9.45
N LEU A 48 -4.33 -3.66 10.19
CA LEU A 48 -3.74 -4.92 10.69
C LEU A 48 -3.21 -5.88 9.61
N SER A 49 -3.48 -5.62 8.33
CA SER A 49 -3.07 -6.51 7.25
C SER A 49 -3.11 -5.83 5.89
N ARG A 50 -2.17 -6.21 5.01
CA ARG A 50 -2.10 -5.82 3.59
C ARG A 50 -1.65 -7.00 2.76
N ILE A 51 -2.21 -7.13 1.56
CA ILE A 51 -1.80 -8.14 0.58
C ILE A 51 -0.41 -7.82 0.03
N ILE A 52 0.45 -8.84 -0.08
CA ILE A 52 1.64 -8.82 -0.93
C ILE A 52 1.59 -10.02 -1.87
N ARG A 53 1.83 -9.78 -3.16
CA ARG A 53 1.82 -10.76 -4.24
C ARG A 53 2.75 -10.32 -5.38
N GLU A 54 3.27 -11.27 -6.16
CA GLU A 54 4.13 -11.02 -7.32
C GLU A 54 3.36 -11.10 -8.66
N ALA A 55 2.39 -12.02 -8.78
CA ALA A 55 1.56 -12.17 -9.98
C ALA A 55 0.61 -10.96 -10.12
N TYR A 56 1.17 -9.86 -10.61
CA TYR A 56 0.54 -8.54 -10.61
C TYR A 56 -0.41 -8.40 -11.77
N PHE A 57 -1.73 -8.35 -11.51
CA PHE A 57 -2.72 -8.33 -12.58
C PHE A 57 -2.80 -6.98 -13.30
N GLU A 58 -2.50 -5.89 -12.59
CA GLU A 58 -2.56 -4.54 -13.12
C GLU A 58 -1.56 -4.34 -14.27
N HIS A 59 -0.30 -4.70 -14.07
CA HIS A 59 0.70 -4.68 -15.14
C HIS A 59 1.99 -5.46 -14.75
N PRO A 60 2.64 -6.20 -15.69
CA PRO A 60 3.91 -6.91 -15.41
C PRO A 60 5.07 -6.04 -14.96
N LEU A 61 5.06 -4.73 -15.29
CA LEU A 61 6.13 -3.78 -14.91
C LEU A 61 6.37 -3.70 -13.39
N TYR A 62 5.35 -4.03 -12.58
CA TYR A 62 5.46 -4.00 -11.13
C TYR A 62 6.24 -5.17 -10.52
N VAL A 63 6.39 -6.27 -11.28
CA VAL A 63 6.97 -7.51 -10.73
C VAL A 63 8.41 -7.30 -10.23
N PRO A 64 9.35 -6.70 -10.97
CA PRO A 64 10.70 -6.47 -10.46
C PRO A 64 10.71 -5.62 -9.18
N LEU A 65 9.85 -4.62 -9.11
CA LEU A 65 9.76 -3.74 -7.93
C LEU A 65 9.20 -4.48 -6.71
N VAL A 66 8.18 -5.33 -6.86
CA VAL A 66 7.65 -6.12 -5.75
C VAL A 66 8.64 -7.20 -5.31
N GLN A 67 9.40 -7.80 -6.23
CA GLN A 67 10.47 -8.75 -5.88
C GLN A 67 11.56 -8.08 -5.03
N ARG A 68 11.93 -6.84 -5.38
CA ARG A 68 12.83 -6.04 -4.52
C ARG A 68 12.20 -5.76 -3.16
N ALA A 69 10.91 -5.44 -3.13
CA ALA A 69 10.21 -5.20 -1.88
C ALA A 69 10.22 -6.44 -0.97
N TYR A 70 10.00 -7.65 -1.49
CA TYR A 70 10.13 -8.89 -0.71
C TYR A 70 11.51 -9.04 -0.06
N ALA A 71 12.58 -8.76 -0.80
CA ALA A 71 13.95 -8.84 -0.28
C ALA A 71 14.18 -7.80 0.84
N LEU A 72 13.66 -6.59 0.67
CA LEU A 72 13.79 -5.51 1.66
C LEU A 72 12.92 -5.75 2.90
N TRP A 73 11.72 -6.34 2.76
CA TRP A 73 10.92 -6.75 3.90
C TRP A 73 11.64 -7.83 4.72
N ALA A 74 12.26 -8.82 4.08
CA ALA A 74 13.04 -9.85 4.77
C ALA A 74 14.29 -9.27 5.46
N ASP A 75 15.00 -8.31 4.85
CA ASP A 75 16.11 -7.58 5.49
C ASP A 75 15.61 -6.81 6.74
N LEU A 76 14.44 -6.18 6.63
CA LEU A 76 13.83 -5.45 7.74
C LEU A 76 13.44 -6.36 8.91
N GLU A 77 12.86 -7.54 8.62
CA GLU A 77 12.58 -8.58 9.61
C GLU A 77 13.85 -9.02 10.34
N THR A 78 14.90 -9.32 9.57
CA THR A 78 16.21 -9.74 10.11
C THR A 78 16.81 -8.69 11.04
N ARG A 79 16.76 -7.40 10.66
CA ARG A 79 17.32 -6.29 11.44
C ARG A 79 16.53 -5.96 12.70
N THR A 80 15.24 -6.18 12.66
CA THR A 80 14.33 -5.78 13.76
C THR A 80 13.96 -6.93 14.69
N GLY A 81 14.15 -8.17 14.25
CA GLY A 81 13.67 -9.38 14.94
C GLY A 81 12.14 -9.49 14.95
N ARG A 82 11.43 -8.67 14.14
CA ARG A 82 9.96 -8.67 14.06
C ARG A 82 9.48 -9.53 12.89
N THR A 83 8.34 -10.14 13.03
CA THR A 83 7.62 -10.75 11.91
C THR A 83 6.74 -9.68 11.25
N LEU A 84 7.03 -9.34 10.00
CA LEU A 84 6.30 -8.35 9.20
C LEU A 84 5.49 -9.00 8.10
N PHE A 85 5.97 -10.11 7.57
CA PHE A 85 5.37 -10.87 6.49
C PHE A 85 4.98 -12.28 6.95
N ARG A 86 3.75 -12.68 6.61
CA ARG A 86 3.28 -14.05 6.77
C ARG A 86 2.85 -14.61 5.41
N ARG A 87 3.53 -15.68 4.97
CA ARG A 87 3.17 -16.37 3.74
C ARG A 87 1.88 -17.19 3.98
N THR A 88 0.88 -16.94 3.14
CA THR A 88 -0.40 -17.67 3.16
C THR A 88 -0.71 -18.34 1.82
N GLY A 89 0.08 -18.03 0.78
CA GLY A 89 -0.35 -18.17 -0.61
C GLY A 89 -1.38 -17.12 -0.97
N GLY A 90 -1.69 -17.01 -2.27
CA GLY A 90 -2.67 -16.05 -2.77
C GLY A 90 -3.46 -16.60 -3.94
N LEU A 91 -4.77 -16.40 -3.93
CA LEU A 91 -5.69 -16.78 -4.99
C LEU A 91 -6.17 -15.53 -5.72
N MET A 92 -5.95 -15.46 -7.02
CA MET A 92 -6.59 -14.51 -7.93
C MET A 92 -7.74 -15.26 -8.62
N ILE A 93 -8.98 -15.00 -8.19
CA ILE A 93 -10.19 -15.75 -8.58
C ILE A 93 -11.07 -14.89 -9.49
N GLY A 94 -11.54 -15.44 -10.60
CA GLY A 94 -12.44 -14.74 -11.52
C GLY A 94 -12.73 -15.56 -12.78
N PRO A 95 -13.41 -14.97 -13.75
CA PRO A 95 -13.51 -15.57 -15.09
C PRO A 95 -12.11 -15.88 -15.62
N ARG A 96 -11.95 -17.01 -16.33
CA ARG A 96 -10.63 -17.46 -16.83
C ARG A 96 -9.90 -16.39 -17.65
N ASP A 97 -10.65 -15.62 -18.42
CA ASP A 97 -10.14 -14.56 -19.29
C ASP A 97 -10.52 -13.16 -18.77
N GLY A 98 -11.01 -13.08 -17.53
CA GLY A 98 -11.26 -11.82 -16.83
C GLY A 98 -9.96 -11.06 -16.50
N ALA A 99 -10.10 -9.79 -16.20
CA ALA A 99 -8.95 -8.89 -15.99
C ALA A 99 -7.98 -9.42 -14.92
N LEU A 100 -8.51 -9.94 -13.80
CA LEU A 100 -7.71 -10.41 -12.69
C LEU A 100 -6.89 -11.66 -13.03
N VAL A 101 -7.54 -12.73 -13.51
CA VAL A 101 -6.88 -14.02 -13.78
C VAL A 101 -5.95 -13.91 -14.99
N ALA A 102 -6.41 -13.27 -16.08
CA ALA A 102 -5.60 -13.09 -17.28
C ALA A 102 -4.40 -12.17 -17.04
N GLY A 103 -4.58 -11.08 -16.29
CA GLY A 103 -3.51 -10.16 -15.94
C GLY A 103 -2.45 -10.81 -15.04
N ALA A 104 -2.87 -11.54 -13.99
CA ALA A 104 -1.97 -12.27 -13.11
C ALA A 104 -1.19 -13.35 -13.87
N ARG A 105 -1.86 -14.10 -14.76
CA ARG A 105 -1.23 -15.09 -15.63
C ARG A 105 -0.18 -14.45 -16.55
N ARG A 106 -0.50 -13.31 -17.16
CA ARG A 106 0.45 -12.56 -18.01
C ARG A 106 1.71 -12.20 -17.24
N SER A 107 1.57 -11.63 -16.06
CA SER A 107 2.70 -11.25 -15.20
C SER A 107 3.52 -12.47 -14.78
N ALA A 108 2.84 -13.56 -14.39
CA ALA A 108 3.50 -14.80 -14.00
C ALA A 108 4.32 -15.40 -15.14
N ARG A 109 3.80 -15.39 -16.39
CA ARG A 109 4.51 -15.89 -17.58
C ARG A 109 5.69 -15.00 -17.97
N VAL A 110 5.48 -13.68 -17.99
CA VAL A 110 6.55 -12.71 -18.37
C VAL A 110 7.75 -12.81 -17.44
N HIS A 111 7.52 -13.02 -16.16
CA HIS A 111 8.57 -13.06 -15.14
C HIS A 111 8.88 -14.45 -14.61
N ALA A 112 8.38 -15.51 -15.25
CA ALA A 112 8.58 -16.91 -14.87
C ALA A 112 8.29 -17.17 -13.37
N LEU A 113 7.20 -16.58 -12.85
CA LEU A 113 6.80 -16.74 -11.46
C LEU A 113 6.21 -18.13 -11.21
N ALA A 114 6.51 -18.71 -10.05
CA ALA A 114 5.87 -19.95 -9.62
C ALA A 114 4.37 -19.71 -9.38
N HIS A 115 3.52 -20.41 -10.11
CA HIS A 115 2.07 -20.34 -9.99
C HIS A 115 1.41 -21.65 -10.43
N GLU A 116 0.16 -21.83 -10.04
CA GLU A 116 -0.71 -22.91 -10.49
C GLU A 116 -2.02 -22.32 -11.00
N GLU A 117 -2.48 -22.78 -12.17
CA GLU A 117 -3.83 -22.48 -12.65
C GLU A 117 -4.80 -23.55 -12.13
N LEU A 118 -5.83 -23.16 -11.41
CA LEU A 118 -6.78 -24.07 -10.77
C LEU A 118 -8.18 -23.85 -11.35
N THR A 119 -8.87 -24.96 -11.55
CA THR A 119 -10.33 -24.95 -11.77
C THR A 119 -11.06 -24.64 -10.47
N ALA A 120 -12.32 -24.18 -10.55
CA ALA A 120 -13.17 -23.96 -9.38
C ALA A 120 -13.29 -25.22 -8.49
N GLY A 121 -13.33 -26.40 -9.10
CA GLY A 121 -13.37 -27.68 -8.37
C GLY A 121 -12.11 -27.91 -7.53
N GLU A 122 -10.94 -27.67 -8.11
CA GLU A 122 -9.66 -27.81 -7.41
C GLU A 122 -9.51 -26.79 -6.28
N VAL A 123 -9.98 -25.55 -6.49
CA VAL A 123 -9.99 -24.55 -5.42
C VAL A 123 -10.84 -25.03 -4.25
N ARG A 124 -12.08 -25.47 -4.49
CA ARG A 124 -12.98 -25.96 -3.43
C ARG A 124 -12.44 -27.21 -2.72
N GLN A 125 -11.74 -28.08 -3.44
CA GLN A 125 -11.12 -29.26 -2.86
C GLN A 125 -9.93 -28.93 -1.97
N ARG A 126 -9.07 -27.99 -2.41
CA ARG A 126 -7.83 -27.65 -1.69
C ARG A 126 -8.07 -26.65 -0.55
N PHE A 127 -9.02 -25.74 -0.73
CA PHE A 127 -9.28 -24.62 0.19
C PHE A 127 -10.77 -24.60 0.56
N ALA A 128 -11.15 -25.39 1.55
CA ALA A 128 -12.54 -25.61 1.97
C ALA A 128 -13.25 -24.32 2.47
N ALA A 129 -12.52 -23.22 2.69
CA ALA A 129 -13.07 -21.91 2.99
C ALA A 129 -13.83 -21.31 1.80
N PHE A 130 -13.44 -21.64 0.56
CA PHE A 130 -13.91 -21.00 -0.68
C PHE A 130 -15.03 -21.78 -1.38
N ALA A 131 -16.05 -21.07 -1.85
CA ALA A 131 -17.17 -21.56 -2.66
C ALA A 131 -17.14 -20.97 -4.07
N VAL A 132 -16.08 -21.25 -4.83
CA VAL A 132 -15.86 -20.65 -6.16
C VAL A 132 -16.88 -21.24 -7.18
N PRO A 133 -17.62 -20.40 -7.93
CA PRO A 133 -18.54 -20.85 -8.99
C PRO A 133 -17.82 -21.57 -10.13
N ASN A 134 -18.46 -22.56 -10.76
CA ASN A 134 -17.87 -23.35 -11.86
C ASN A 134 -17.48 -22.51 -13.11
N SER A 135 -18.07 -21.33 -13.27
CA SER A 135 -17.73 -20.38 -14.34
C SER A 135 -16.40 -19.65 -14.13
N MET A 136 -15.79 -19.80 -12.96
CA MET A 136 -14.55 -19.14 -12.56
C MET A 136 -13.36 -20.10 -12.53
N ALA A 137 -12.18 -19.52 -12.53
CA ALA A 137 -10.90 -20.19 -12.33
C ALA A 137 -10.08 -19.41 -11.30
N ALA A 138 -8.95 -19.94 -10.90
CA ALA A 138 -8.01 -19.22 -10.05
C ALA A 138 -6.58 -19.37 -10.54
N LEU A 139 -5.76 -18.35 -10.27
CA LEU A 139 -4.32 -18.47 -10.26
C LEU A 139 -3.86 -18.47 -8.81
N LEU A 140 -3.20 -19.55 -8.40
CA LEU A 140 -2.57 -19.66 -7.08
C LEU A 140 -1.12 -19.23 -7.18
N GLU A 141 -0.74 -18.26 -6.36
CA GLU A 141 0.64 -17.82 -6.15
C GLU A 141 1.13 -18.28 -4.78
N PRO A 142 2.08 -19.23 -4.70
CA PRO A 142 2.55 -19.78 -3.43
C PRO A 142 3.31 -18.77 -2.55
N ARG A 143 3.90 -17.73 -3.13
CA ARG A 143 4.71 -16.73 -2.40
C ARG A 143 3.90 -15.60 -1.81
N ALA A 144 2.67 -15.41 -2.25
CA ALA A 144 1.79 -14.36 -1.74
C ALA A 144 1.49 -14.51 -0.26
N GLY A 145 1.05 -13.44 0.36
CA GLY A 145 0.68 -13.45 1.78
C GLY A 145 0.27 -12.09 2.31
N VAL A 146 0.45 -11.93 3.61
CA VAL A 146 0.01 -10.78 4.40
C VAL A 146 1.21 -10.06 5.00
N LEU A 147 1.24 -8.73 4.85
CA LEU A 147 2.10 -7.82 5.60
C LEU A 147 1.30 -7.19 6.75
N ASP A 148 1.96 -6.96 7.89
CA ASP A 148 1.45 -6.12 8.99
C ASP A 148 1.86 -4.66 8.72
N PRO A 149 0.95 -3.78 8.29
CA PRO A 149 1.31 -2.44 7.87
C PRO A 149 1.76 -1.55 9.03
N GLU A 150 1.19 -1.70 10.20
CA GLU A 150 1.56 -0.94 11.39
C GLU A 150 2.97 -1.33 11.85
N ALA A 151 3.24 -2.63 11.97
CA ALA A 151 4.57 -3.13 12.34
C ALA A 151 5.65 -2.75 11.30
N CYS A 152 5.32 -2.72 10.01
CA CYS A 152 6.23 -2.28 8.95
C CYS A 152 6.66 -0.82 9.12
N ILE A 153 5.70 0.10 9.39
CA ILE A 153 6.02 1.52 9.65
C ILE A 153 6.89 1.66 10.89
N GLU A 154 6.50 1.01 11.99
CA GLU A 154 7.26 1.05 13.25
C GLU A 154 8.69 0.55 13.06
N ALA A 155 8.87 -0.55 12.31
CA ALA A 155 10.18 -1.11 12.01
C ALA A 155 11.06 -0.12 11.23
N HIS A 156 10.54 0.50 10.18
CA HIS A 156 11.27 1.52 9.43
C HIS A 156 11.65 2.71 10.30
N LEU A 157 10.68 3.27 11.07
CA LEU A 157 10.93 4.45 11.91
C LEU A 157 11.90 4.14 13.06
N MET A 158 11.84 2.93 13.62
CA MET A 158 12.79 2.48 14.64
C MET A 158 14.22 2.44 14.08
N LEU A 159 14.43 1.84 12.92
CA LEU A 159 15.75 1.77 12.30
C LEU A 159 16.22 3.12 11.75
N ALA A 160 15.32 3.97 11.27
CA ALA A 160 15.65 5.33 10.85
C ALA A 160 16.21 6.14 12.03
N ARG A 161 15.54 6.10 13.19
CA ARG A 161 16.05 6.74 14.43
C ARG A 161 17.39 6.16 14.87
N ALA A 162 17.54 4.84 14.85
CA ALA A 162 18.79 4.18 15.21
C ALA A 162 19.94 4.56 14.26
N ALA A 163 19.64 4.91 13.02
CA ALA A 163 20.61 5.41 12.04
C ALA A 163 20.80 6.95 12.08
N GLY A 164 20.21 7.66 13.05
CA GLY A 164 20.40 9.08 13.28
C GLY A 164 19.40 10.02 12.60
N ALA A 165 18.33 9.51 11.99
CA ALA A 165 17.27 10.36 11.47
C ALA A 165 16.45 11.00 12.62
N GLU A 166 16.05 12.25 12.41
CA GLU A 166 15.08 12.89 13.28
C GLU A 166 13.66 12.54 12.83
N VAL A 167 12.77 12.26 13.82
CA VAL A 167 11.36 11.95 13.58
C VAL A 167 10.51 12.88 14.40
N ARG A 168 9.78 13.76 13.74
CA ARG A 168 8.88 14.77 14.31
C ARG A 168 7.44 14.36 14.01
N THR A 169 6.77 13.84 15.02
CA THR A 169 5.34 13.47 14.97
C THR A 169 4.48 14.55 15.58
N ASN A 170 3.19 14.59 15.19
CA ASN A 170 2.25 15.64 15.60
C ASN A 170 2.78 17.04 15.22
N ARG A 171 3.34 17.13 14.01
CA ARG A 171 3.84 18.35 13.40
C ARG A 171 3.34 18.45 11.97
N GLU A 172 2.60 19.49 11.67
CA GLU A 172 2.03 19.70 10.36
C GLU A 172 2.97 20.55 9.49
N VAL A 173 3.27 20.04 8.30
CA VAL A 173 3.89 20.87 7.26
C VAL A 173 2.81 21.77 6.69
N LEU A 174 2.93 23.08 6.93
CA LEU A 174 1.95 24.08 6.51
C LEU A 174 2.16 24.53 5.08
N HIS A 175 3.41 24.79 4.71
CA HIS A 175 3.82 25.15 3.34
C HIS A 175 5.32 24.94 3.13
N TRP A 176 5.71 24.91 1.89
CA TRP A 176 7.10 24.92 1.47
C TRP A 176 7.31 25.91 0.31
N ARG A 177 8.56 26.31 0.12
CA ARG A 177 8.99 27.09 -1.06
C ARG A 177 10.41 26.67 -1.44
N ALA A 178 10.71 26.64 -2.74
CA ALA A 178 12.04 26.35 -3.25
C ALA A 178 12.62 27.61 -3.90
N GLU A 179 13.78 28.02 -3.45
CA GLU A 179 14.50 29.20 -3.97
C GLU A 179 15.99 28.89 -4.05
N ARG A 180 16.59 29.11 -5.24
CA ARG A 180 18.04 28.99 -5.46
C ARG A 180 18.64 27.65 -5.01
N GLY A 181 17.92 26.54 -5.24
CA GLY A 181 18.39 25.20 -4.89
C GLY A 181 18.22 24.81 -3.41
N VAL A 182 17.50 25.64 -2.63
CA VAL A 182 17.16 25.36 -1.23
C VAL A 182 15.65 25.34 -1.06
N VAL A 183 15.15 24.33 -0.36
CA VAL A 183 13.74 24.25 0.04
C VAL A 183 13.62 24.72 1.48
N HIS A 184 12.72 25.67 1.70
CA HIS A 184 12.29 26.12 3.02
C HIS A 184 10.97 25.43 3.34
N VAL A 185 10.92 24.70 4.43
CA VAL A 185 9.73 23.98 4.90
C VAL A 185 9.30 24.57 6.23
N ALA A 186 8.08 25.08 6.29
CA ALA A 186 7.48 25.59 7.51
C ALA A 186 6.47 24.58 8.09
N THR A 187 6.65 24.30 9.38
CA THR A 187 5.70 23.52 10.17
C THR A 187 4.95 24.42 11.18
N ASP A 188 4.01 23.84 11.89
CA ASP A 188 3.30 24.50 12.99
C ASP A 188 4.20 24.89 14.18
N ALA A 189 5.46 24.42 14.23
CA ALA A 189 6.37 24.66 15.33
C ALA A 189 7.80 25.06 14.93
N GLU A 190 8.29 24.59 13.78
CA GLU A 190 9.70 24.69 13.37
C GLU A 190 9.80 25.02 11.90
N GLU A 191 10.97 25.53 11.49
CA GLU A 191 11.32 25.74 10.09
C GLU A 191 12.57 24.95 9.71
N TYR A 192 12.60 24.42 8.49
CA TYR A 192 13.72 23.69 7.95
C TYR A 192 14.23 24.30 6.65
N GLU A 193 15.55 24.28 6.47
CA GLU A 193 16.22 24.52 5.20
C GLU A 193 16.92 23.24 4.73
N ALA A 194 16.63 22.79 3.51
CA ALA A 194 17.24 21.60 2.94
C ALA A 194 17.44 21.72 1.41
N PRO A 195 18.46 21.11 0.83
CA PRO A 195 18.56 21.01 -0.62
C PRO A 195 17.49 20.10 -1.25
N ARG A 196 16.81 19.27 -0.47
CA ARG A 196 15.80 18.33 -0.95
C ARG A 196 14.60 18.23 -0.01
N LEU A 197 13.40 18.11 -0.61
CA LEU A 197 12.15 17.78 0.05
C LEU A 197 11.53 16.56 -0.62
N ALA A 198 11.02 15.61 0.16
CA ALA A 198 10.17 14.54 -0.32
C ALA A 198 8.75 14.70 0.23
N LEU A 199 7.76 14.78 -0.66
CA LEU A 199 6.35 14.79 -0.32
C LEU A 199 5.80 13.35 -0.37
N CYS A 200 5.71 12.72 0.82
CA CYS A 200 5.16 11.38 1.03
C CYS A 200 3.81 11.46 1.76
N THR A 201 3.05 12.50 1.50
CA THR A 201 1.90 12.95 2.29
C THR A 201 0.59 12.21 2.02
N GLY A 202 0.65 11.14 1.19
CA GLY A 202 -0.50 10.26 0.93
C GLY A 202 -1.72 11.05 0.44
N ALA A 203 -2.84 10.95 1.16
CA ALA A 203 -4.08 11.62 0.79
C ALA A 203 -3.99 13.17 0.86
N TRP A 204 -3.01 13.72 1.57
CA TRP A 204 -2.76 15.18 1.65
C TRP A 204 -1.82 15.68 0.55
N THR A 205 -1.33 14.82 -0.34
CA THR A 205 -0.48 15.23 -1.46
C THR A 205 -1.13 16.30 -2.35
N PRO A 206 -2.41 16.21 -2.72
CA PRO A 206 -3.06 17.26 -3.53
C PRO A 206 -3.01 18.66 -2.90
N THR A 207 -3.03 18.72 -1.57
CA THR A 207 -3.00 20.02 -0.84
C THR A 207 -1.60 20.62 -0.78
N LEU A 208 -0.57 19.77 -0.60
CA LEU A 208 0.82 20.21 -0.36
C LEU A 208 1.67 20.28 -1.62
N ALA A 209 1.33 19.54 -2.66
CA ALA A 209 2.11 19.52 -3.89
C ALA A 209 1.95 20.76 -4.76
N GLY A 210 0.90 21.59 -4.55
CA GLY A 210 0.59 22.72 -5.41
C GLY A 210 0.01 22.29 -6.77
N ASP A 211 0.23 23.09 -7.79
CA ASP A 211 -0.29 22.83 -9.13
C ASP A 211 0.50 21.72 -9.83
N LEU A 212 -0.15 20.61 -10.03
CA LEU A 212 0.39 19.46 -10.77
C LEU A 212 -0.29 19.33 -12.12
N PRO A 213 0.40 18.81 -13.16
CA PRO A 213 -0.19 18.58 -14.48
C PRO A 213 -1.20 17.43 -14.50
N ILE A 214 -1.31 16.67 -13.40
CA ILE A 214 -2.27 15.57 -13.24
C ILE A 214 -3.12 15.78 -11.98
N THR A 215 -4.35 15.30 -12.01
CA THR A 215 -5.22 15.31 -10.83
C THR A 215 -5.00 14.08 -9.98
N LEU A 216 -4.69 14.26 -8.69
CA LEU A 216 -4.70 13.20 -7.70
C LEU A 216 -6.08 13.20 -7.01
N SER A 217 -6.83 12.13 -7.17
CA SER A 217 -8.15 11.96 -6.57
C SER A 217 -8.08 11.16 -5.27
N VAL A 218 -8.65 11.68 -4.20
CA VAL A 218 -8.74 10.95 -2.93
C VAL A 218 -10.08 10.23 -2.86
N GLU A 219 -10.03 8.92 -2.59
CA GLU A 219 -11.19 8.05 -2.54
C GLU A 219 -11.30 7.40 -1.16
N ARG A 220 -12.49 7.48 -0.55
CA ARG A 220 -12.82 6.78 0.69
C ARG A 220 -13.02 5.30 0.43
N GLN A 221 -12.34 4.44 1.18
CA GLN A 221 -12.48 3.00 1.15
C GLN A 221 -12.85 2.48 2.53
N VAL A 222 -13.53 1.34 2.61
CA VAL A 222 -13.92 0.74 3.89
C VAL A 222 -13.47 -0.70 3.96
N MET A 223 -12.80 -1.03 5.05
CA MET A 223 -12.40 -2.39 5.40
C MET A 223 -13.33 -2.93 6.48
N HIS A 224 -13.74 -4.18 6.36
CA HIS A 224 -14.63 -4.84 7.30
C HIS A 224 -13.99 -6.10 7.86
N TRP A 225 -14.33 -6.44 9.12
CA TRP A 225 -13.91 -7.67 9.77
C TRP A 225 -15.14 -8.45 10.24
N PHE A 226 -15.14 -9.74 9.93
CA PHE A 226 -16.25 -10.64 10.29
C PHE A 226 -15.72 -11.81 11.10
N THR A 227 -16.47 -12.20 12.14
CA THR A 227 -16.25 -13.49 12.79
C THR A 227 -16.81 -14.57 11.89
N PRO A 228 -16.07 -15.64 11.58
CA PRO A 228 -16.62 -16.78 10.86
C PRO A 228 -17.88 -17.32 11.54
N GLU A 229 -18.90 -17.68 10.76
CA GLU A 229 -20.14 -18.24 11.28
C GLU A 229 -19.91 -19.62 11.91
N ARG A 230 -19.00 -20.40 11.28
CA ARG A 230 -18.58 -21.75 11.69
C ARG A 230 -17.22 -22.09 11.09
N ASP A 231 -16.62 -23.18 11.58
CA ASP A 231 -15.35 -23.73 11.07
C ASP A 231 -14.25 -22.65 11.01
N ALA A 232 -14.11 -21.86 12.09
CA ALA A 232 -13.18 -20.72 12.15
C ALA A 232 -11.73 -21.10 11.84
N GLU A 233 -11.35 -22.35 12.09
CA GLU A 233 -10.03 -22.87 11.77
C GLU A 233 -9.71 -22.90 10.27
N LEU A 234 -10.72 -22.86 9.38
CA LEU A 234 -10.51 -22.78 7.94
C LEU A 234 -9.98 -21.41 7.50
N PHE A 235 -10.16 -20.39 8.33
CA PHE A 235 -9.79 -19.00 8.02
C PHE A 235 -8.48 -18.57 8.64
N THR A 236 -7.76 -19.49 9.29
CA THR A 236 -6.40 -19.19 9.80
C THR A 236 -5.42 -18.97 8.63
N PRO A 237 -4.36 -18.16 8.81
CA PRO A 237 -3.40 -17.88 7.75
C PRO A 237 -2.71 -19.12 7.15
N ASP A 238 -2.67 -20.22 7.89
CA ASP A 238 -2.05 -21.47 7.41
C ASP A 238 -3.01 -22.29 6.51
N ARG A 239 -4.31 -21.99 6.52
CA ARG A 239 -5.33 -22.74 5.78
C ARG A 239 -6.11 -21.89 4.78
N CYS A 240 -6.11 -20.58 4.94
CA CYS A 240 -6.81 -19.64 4.08
C CYS A 240 -5.78 -18.72 3.40
N PRO A 241 -5.51 -18.91 2.11
CA PRO A 241 -4.70 -17.95 1.36
C PRO A 241 -5.41 -16.60 1.29
N ILE A 242 -4.64 -15.52 1.10
CA ILE A 242 -5.25 -14.24 0.69
C ILE A 242 -5.98 -14.45 -0.64
N ALA A 243 -7.06 -13.74 -0.86
CA ALA A 243 -7.75 -13.80 -2.14
C ALA A 243 -8.07 -12.41 -2.67
N MET A 244 -7.94 -12.24 -3.98
CA MET A 244 -8.63 -11.22 -4.76
C MET A 244 -9.63 -11.91 -5.66
N ILE A 245 -10.83 -11.35 -5.77
CA ILE A 245 -11.95 -11.97 -6.48
C ILE A 245 -12.57 -10.94 -7.41
N GLU A 246 -12.58 -11.23 -8.72
CA GLU A 246 -13.30 -10.47 -9.73
C GLU A 246 -14.75 -10.94 -9.72
N TYR A 247 -15.61 -10.30 -8.93
CA TYR A 247 -17.00 -10.70 -8.73
C TYR A 247 -17.95 -10.18 -9.82
N ALA A 248 -17.53 -9.15 -10.55
CA ALA A 248 -18.15 -8.65 -11.78
C ALA A 248 -17.05 -8.12 -12.71
N PRO A 249 -17.31 -7.86 -14.00
CA PRO A 249 -16.29 -7.34 -14.91
C PRO A 249 -15.58 -6.10 -14.34
N GLU A 250 -14.27 -6.20 -14.16
CA GLU A 250 -13.40 -5.15 -13.61
C GLU A 250 -13.79 -4.63 -12.20
N ARG A 251 -14.59 -5.41 -11.46
CA ARG A 251 -14.95 -5.13 -10.07
C ARG A 251 -14.37 -6.19 -9.16
N PHE A 252 -13.65 -5.74 -8.15
CA PHE A 252 -12.85 -6.63 -7.31
C PHE A 252 -13.17 -6.46 -5.82
N PHE A 253 -13.17 -7.56 -5.09
CA PHE A 253 -13.03 -7.51 -3.65
C PHE A 253 -11.90 -8.42 -3.19
N TYR A 254 -11.40 -8.17 -2.00
CA TYR A 254 -10.34 -8.97 -1.44
C TYR A 254 -10.69 -9.51 -0.06
N VAL A 255 -10.09 -10.65 0.25
CA VAL A 255 -10.25 -11.33 1.54
C VAL A 255 -8.87 -11.66 2.10
N LEU A 256 -8.69 -11.38 3.39
CA LEU A 256 -7.50 -11.79 4.15
C LEU A 256 -7.93 -12.70 5.29
N PRO A 257 -7.11 -13.73 5.60
CA PRO A 257 -7.37 -14.66 6.69
C PRO A 257 -7.47 -13.96 8.04
N ASP A 258 -8.07 -14.66 8.99
CA ASP A 258 -8.19 -14.18 10.37
C ASP A 258 -6.83 -14.25 11.08
N ASN A 259 -6.31 -13.09 11.43
CA ASN A 259 -5.10 -12.92 12.24
C ASN A 259 -5.41 -12.66 13.73
N GLY A 260 -6.62 -13.02 14.19
CA GLY A 260 -7.14 -12.74 15.53
C GLY A 260 -8.17 -11.59 15.59
N ALA A 261 -8.28 -10.82 14.51
CA ALA A 261 -9.22 -9.71 14.41
C ALA A 261 -10.54 -10.07 13.69
N GLY A 262 -10.63 -11.24 13.10
CA GLY A 262 -11.67 -11.71 12.19
C GLY A 262 -11.19 -11.75 10.74
N VAL A 263 -11.94 -12.42 9.89
CA VAL A 263 -11.72 -12.41 8.44
C VAL A 263 -11.94 -11.01 7.92
N LYS A 264 -10.92 -10.45 7.27
CA LYS A 264 -10.99 -9.11 6.70
C LYS A 264 -11.43 -9.16 5.25
N ALA A 265 -12.40 -8.34 4.89
CA ALA A 265 -12.86 -8.20 3.51
C ALA A 265 -13.13 -6.73 3.17
N ALA A 266 -12.90 -6.36 1.92
CA ALA A 266 -13.25 -5.04 1.40
C ALA A 266 -13.35 -5.05 -0.13
N ILE A 267 -14.14 -4.14 -0.67
CA ILE A 267 -14.18 -3.85 -2.10
C ILE A 267 -12.93 -3.05 -2.46
N HIS A 268 -12.38 -3.33 -3.63
CA HIS A 268 -11.21 -2.63 -4.15
C HIS A 268 -11.67 -1.58 -5.15
N HIS A 269 -11.39 -0.32 -4.86
CA HIS A 269 -12.00 0.84 -5.50
C HIS A 269 -13.52 0.95 -5.22
N GLU A 270 -14.28 1.65 -6.04
CA GLU A 270 -15.72 1.91 -5.91
C GLU A 270 -16.11 2.79 -4.70
N GLY A 271 -15.17 3.44 -4.08
CA GLY A 271 -15.43 4.37 -2.99
C GLY A 271 -15.85 5.77 -3.47
N VAL A 272 -16.21 6.61 -2.53
CA VAL A 272 -16.65 7.98 -2.79
C VAL A 272 -15.43 8.90 -2.83
N VAL A 273 -15.34 9.77 -3.85
CA VAL A 273 -14.33 10.82 -3.90
C VAL A 273 -14.55 11.82 -2.76
N THR A 274 -13.48 12.15 -2.06
CA THR A 274 -13.51 12.98 -0.85
C THR A 274 -12.22 13.79 -0.71
N SER A 275 -12.12 14.56 0.37
CA SER A 275 -10.83 15.09 0.83
C SER A 275 -10.44 14.45 2.16
N PRO A 276 -9.14 14.36 2.48
CA PRO A 276 -8.70 13.66 3.69
C PRO A 276 -9.21 14.29 4.99
N ASP A 277 -9.43 15.61 5.00
CA ASP A 277 -9.89 16.36 6.18
C ASP A 277 -11.42 16.40 6.31
N ALA A 278 -12.17 16.08 5.23
CA ALA A 278 -13.63 16.05 5.23
C ALA A 278 -14.23 14.65 5.05
N VAL A 279 -13.39 13.60 5.11
CA VAL A 279 -13.86 12.23 4.92
C VAL A 279 -14.82 11.80 6.03
N CYS A 280 -16.00 11.29 5.65
CA CYS A 280 -16.89 10.60 6.57
C CYS A 280 -16.26 9.27 6.96
N ARG A 281 -16.03 9.07 8.26
CA ARG A 281 -15.44 7.82 8.79
C ARG A 281 -16.50 6.87 9.33
N ASP A 282 -17.73 7.31 9.44
CA ASP A 282 -18.86 6.45 9.81
C ASP A 282 -19.13 5.49 8.67
N VAL A 283 -19.46 4.26 9.03
CA VAL A 283 -19.77 3.16 8.11
C VAL A 283 -21.20 2.76 8.31
N ASP A 284 -21.99 2.79 7.26
CA ASP A 284 -23.39 2.45 7.33
C ASP A 284 -23.66 0.94 7.21
N ALA A 285 -24.89 0.56 7.51
CA ALA A 285 -25.30 -0.85 7.48
C ALA A 285 -25.33 -1.43 6.05
N GLU A 286 -25.50 -0.59 5.03
CA GLU A 286 -25.55 -1.00 3.63
C GLU A 286 -24.14 -1.41 3.15
N GLU A 287 -23.10 -0.64 3.50
CA GLU A 287 -21.72 -0.97 3.20
C GLU A 287 -21.31 -2.32 3.81
N VAL A 288 -21.70 -2.55 5.07
CA VAL A 288 -21.48 -3.85 5.76
C VAL A 288 -22.24 -4.98 5.09
N ARG A 289 -23.52 -4.75 4.74
CA ARG A 289 -24.36 -5.75 4.09
C ARG A 289 -23.80 -6.17 2.74
N HIS A 290 -23.39 -5.24 1.91
CA HIS A 290 -22.86 -5.52 0.58
C HIS A 290 -21.60 -6.41 0.64
N VAL A 291 -20.63 -6.10 1.50
CA VAL A 291 -19.44 -6.96 1.66
C VAL A 291 -19.77 -8.32 2.26
N ARG A 292 -20.76 -8.39 3.18
CA ARG A 292 -21.23 -9.67 3.73
C ARG A 292 -21.88 -10.54 2.65
N GLU A 293 -22.63 -9.97 1.71
CA GLU A 293 -23.24 -10.70 0.58
C GLU A 293 -22.17 -11.31 -0.33
N LEU A 294 -21.10 -10.55 -0.66
CA LEU A 294 -19.96 -11.09 -1.40
C LEU A 294 -19.25 -12.21 -0.62
N LEU A 295 -19.05 -12.04 0.68
CA LEU A 295 -18.52 -13.13 1.51
C LEU A 295 -19.46 -14.35 1.51
N ALA A 296 -20.78 -14.17 1.60
CA ALA A 296 -21.75 -15.27 1.59
C ALA A 296 -21.72 -16.06 0.27
N GLU A 297 -21.43 -15.39 -0.84
CA GLU A 297 -21.28 -16.04 -2.15
C GLU A 297 -19.99 -16.84 -2.25
N PHE A 298 -18.84 -16.25 -1.90
CA PHE A 298 -17.52 -16.82 -2.20
C PHE A 298 -16.86 -17.52 -1.01
N LEU A 299 -17.17 -17.12 0.22
CA LEU A 299 -16.67 -17.70 1.48
C LEU A 299 -17.84 -17.78 2.50
N PRO A 300 -18.86 -18.60 2.26
CA PRO A 300 -20.13 -18.53 3.01
C PRO A 300 -19.96 -18.70 4.52
N ARG A 301 -18.94 -19.46 4.97
CA ARG A 301 -18.69 -19.66 6.41
C ARG A 301 -18.01 -18.46 7.08
N ALA A 302 -17.46 -17.49 6.29
CA ALA A 302 -16.89 -16.25 6.81
C ALA A 302 -17.93 -15.14 7.02
N ALA A 303 -19.14 -15.26 6.45
CA ALA A 303 -20.17 -14.21 6.42
C ALA A 303 -20.95 -14.06 7.75
N GLY A 304 -20.33 -14.35 8.87
CA GLY A 304 -20.95 -14.32 10.20
C GLY A 304 -21.10 -12.91 10.79
N VAL A 305 -20.87 -12.76 12.08
CA VAL A 305 -21.08 -11.49 12.78
C VAL A 305 -20.05 -10.45 12.36
N HIS A 306 -20.53 -9.28 11.91
CA HIS A 306 -19.68 -8.11 11.69
C HIS A 306 -19.07 -7.64 13.02
N ARG A 307 -17.75 -7.52 13.09
CA ARG A 307 -17.02 -7.11 14.30
C ARG A 307 -16.73 -5.62 14.32
N ARG A 308 -16.24 -5.11 13.20
CA ARG A 308 -15.84 -3.71 13.05
C ARG A 308 -15.61 -3.34 11.60
N SER A 309 -15.56 -2.06 11.35
CA SER A 309 -15.08 -1.48 10.10
C SER A 309 -14.02 -0.41 10.36
N ALA A 310 -13.26 -0.06 9.34
CA ALA A 310 -12.34 1.05 9.36
C ALA A 310 -12.25 1.71 7.99
N THR A 311 -12.35 3.04 7.97
CA THR A 311 -12.23 3.85 6.76
C THR A 311 -10.76 4.04 6.39
N CYS A 312 -10.42 3.80 5.13
CA CYS A 312 -9.11 3.97 4.53
C CYS A 312 -9.21 4.97 3.38
N LEU A 313 -8.08 5.53 2.95
CA LEU A 313 -8.03 6.48 1.83
C LEU A 313 -7.13 5.93 0.72
N TYR A 314 -7.62 5.95 -0.52
CA TYR A 314 -6.78 5.79 -1.69
C TYR A 314 -6.48 7.18 -2.27
N THR A 315 -5.28 7.36 -2.79
CA THR A 315 -4.89 8.54 -3.58
C THR A 315 -4.59 8.03 -4.97
N ASN A 316 -5.49 8.31 -5.89
CA ASN A 316 -5.49 7.73 -7.22
C ASN A 316 -4.95 8.74 -8.24
N THR A 317 -4.09 8.27 -9.11
CA THR A 317 -3.78 8.92 -10.39
C THR A 317 -4.83 8.54 -11.43
N PRO A 318 -4.98 9.30 -12.53
CA PRO A 318 -5.97 8.99 -13.57
C PRO A 318 -5.78 7.61 -14.22
N ASP A 319 -4.54 7.14 -14.34
CA ASP A 319 -4.16 5.84 -14.91
C ASP A 319 -4.00 4.73 -13.87
N GLN A 320 -4.23 5.03 -12.62
CA GLN A 320 -4.06 4.15 -11.46
C GLN A 320 -2.63 3.62 -11.26
N HIS A 321 -1.64 4.17 -11.95
CA HIS A 321 -0.23 3.93 -11.68
C HIS A 321 0.29 4.80 -10.51
N PHE A 322 1.50 4.51 -10.04
CA PHE A 322 2.15 5.35 -9.02
C PHE A 322 2.63 6.67 -9.61
N LEU A 323 2.80 7.67 -8.76
CA LEU A 323 3.53 8.89 -9.08
C LEU A 323 4.79 8.94 -8.21
N VAL A 324 5.95 8.82 -8.85
CA VAL A 324 7.28 8.94 -8.20
C VAL A 324 8.17 9.76 -9.13
N ASP A 325 8.14 11.07 -8.99
CA ASP A 325 8.87 11.98 -9.86
C ASP A 325 9.15 13.31 -9.16
N PHE A 326 10.10 14.06 -9.67
CA PHE A 326 10.33 15.43 -9.22
C PHE A 326 9.20 16.35 -9.65
N HIS A 327 8.92 17.33 -8.79
CA HIS A 327 7.90 18.34 -9.08
C HIS A 327 8.25 19.10 -10.37
N PRO A 328 7.32 19.28 -11.33
CA PRO A 328 7.64 19.85 -12.64
C PRO A 328 8.21 21.26 -12.59
N GLY A 329 7.86 22.05 -11.59
CA GLY A 329 8.38 23.40 -11.36
C GLY A 329 9.56 23.49 -10.37
N HIS A 330 9.90 22.41 -9.67
CA HIS A 330 10.87 22.45 -8.56
C HIS A 330 11.67 21.15 -8.48
N ALA A 331 12.83 21.11 -9.09
CA ALA A 331 13.72 19.94 -9.16
C ALA A 331 14.29 19.50 -7.78
N GLU A 332 14.10 20.30 -6.76
CA GLU A 332 14.47 20.02 -5.37
C GLU A 332 13.41 19.19 -4.63
N VAL A 333 12.18 19.07 -5.19
CA VAL A 333 11.02 18.47 -4.52
C VAL A 333 10.63 17.18 -5.22
N LEU A 334 10.72 16.05 -4.53
CA LEU A 334 10.30 14.74 -5.00
C LEU A 334 8.89 14.42 -4.49
N LEU A 335 7.99 14.06 -5.39
CA LEU A 335 6.67 13.53 -5.06
C LEU A 335 6.72 12.00 -5.00
N VAL A 336 6.20 11.43 -3.91
CA VAL A 336 6.13 9.98 -3.71
C VAL A 336 4.69 9.59 -3.36
N SER A 337 3.85 9.47 -4.38
CA SER A 337 2.45 9.05 -4.27
C SER A 337 2.25 7.66 -4.89
N ALA A 338 2.87 6.65 -4.28
CA ALA A 338 2.74 5.27 -4.70
C ALA A 338 1.54 4.61 -3.97
N CYS A 339 0.33 4.99 -4.37
CA CYS A 339 -0.92 4.54 -3.75
C CYS A 339 -1.82 3.82 -4.76
N SER A 340 -2.80 4.52 -5.37
CA SER A 340 -3.81 3.99 -6.31
C SER A 340 -4.40 2.63 -5.87
N GLY A 341 -4.65 2.50 -4.55
CA GLY A 341 -5.22 1.30 -3.94
C GLY A 341 -4.29 0.10 -3.75
N HIS A 342 -3.09 0.09 -4.33
CA HIS A 342 -2.25 -1.11 -4.34
C HIS A 342 -0.78 -0.91 -3.94
N GLY A 343 -0.38 0.28 -3.46
CA GLY A 343 1.02 0.67 -3.25
C GLY A 343 1.72 0.10 -2.03
N PHE A 344 1.02 -0.22 -0.92
CA PHE A 344 1.66 -0.53 0.37
C PHE A 344 2.77 -1.58 0.27
N LYS A 345 2.54 -2.70 -0.41
CA LYS A 345 3.49 -3.80 -0.54
C LYS A 345 4.84 -3.39 -1.13
N PHE A 346 4.88 -2.30 -1.88
CA PHE A 346 6.08 -1.74 -2.51
C PHE A 346 6.83 -0.76 -1.62
N ALA A 347 6.31 -0.39 -0.46
CA ALA A 347 6.82 0.74 0.31
C ALA A 347 8.32 0.64 0.62
N SER A 348 8.83 -0.55 0.95
CA SER A 348 10.24 -0.77 1.21
C SER A 348 11.11 -0.47 -0.03
N ALA A 349 10.67 -0.90 -1.24
CA ALA A 349 11.39 -0.66 -2.49
C ALA A 349 11.21 0.78 -3.00
N ILE A 350 10.02 1.36 -2.88
CA ILE A 350 9.76 2.77 -3.22
C ILE A 350 10.60 3.69 -2.33
N GLY A 351 10.73 3.39 -1.04
CA GLY A 351 11.61 4.15 -0.14
C GLY A 351 13.07 4.11 -0.57
N GLU A 352 13.56 2.94 -1.02
CA GLU A 352 14.91 2.80 -1.58
C GLU A 352 15.08 3.62 -2.86
N VAL A 353 14.16 3.49 -3.82
CA VAL A 353 14.13 4.23 -5.08
C VAL A 353 14.10 5.74 -4.85
N ALA A 354 13.23 6.21 -3.97
CA ALA A 354 13.12 7.63 -3.64
C ALA A 354 14.43 8.16 -3.00
N ALA A 355 15.10 7.34 -2.18
CA ALA A 355 16.41 7.70 -1.65
C ALA A 355 17.51 7.74 -2.73
N ASP A 356 17.45 6.86 -3.76
CA ASP A 356 18.34 6.93 -4.91
C ASP A 356 18.15 8.25 -5.67
N LEU A 357 16.91 8.59 -6.02
CA LEU A 357 16.57 9.83 -6.72
C LEU A 357 17.05 11.07 -5.98
N LEU A 358 16.78 11.17 -4.68
CA LEU A 358 17.17 12.32 -3.86
C LEU A 358 18.71 12.45 -3.70
N SER A 359 19.43 11.34 -3.77
CA SER A 359 20.90 11.30 -3.71
C SER A 359 21.55 11.48 -5.08
N GLY A 360 20.78 11.56 -6.17
CA GLY A 360 21.29 11.59 -7.53
C GLY A 360 21.89 10.26 -8.00
N ALA A 361 21.59 9.17 -7.32
CA ALA A 361 22.03 7.83 -7.72
C ALA A 361 21.10 7.25 -8.79
N ALA A 362 21.64 6.37 -9.63
CA ALA A 362 20.85 5.64 -10.61
C ALA A 362 20.01 4.58 -9.92
N THR A 363 18.75 4.46 -10.30
CA THR A 363 17.90 3.33 -9.92
C THR A 363 17.96 2.23 -10.98
N SER A 364 17.79 0.98 -10.58
CA SER A 364 17.71 -0.18 -11.48
C SER A 364 16.31 -0.38 -12.09
N PHE A 365 15.33 0.44 -11.71
CA PHE A 365 13.96 0.32 -12.16
C PHE A 365 13.59 1.35 -13.22
N ASP A 366 12.77 0.96 -14.18
CA ASP A 366 12.17 1.90 -15.13
C ASP A 366 11.05 2.67 -14.42
N LEU A 367 11.31 3.96 -14.15
CA LEU A 367 10.34 4.83 -13.47
C LEU A 367 9.50 5.67 -14.45
N ARG A 368 9.74 5.59 -15.77
CA ARG A 368 8.98 6.37 -16.76
C ARG A 368 7.46 6.22 -16.59
N PRO A 369 6.91 5.00 -16.37
CA PRO A 369 5.46 4.85 -16.15
C PRO A 369 4.94 5.54 -14.87
N PHE A 370 5.84 5.98 -14.00
CA PHE A 370 5.51 6.67 -12.74
C PHE A 370 5.87 8.16 -12.77
N SER A 371 6.30 8.67 -13.93
CA SER A 371 6.71 10.06 -14.11
C SER A 371 5.60 10.92 -14.69
N PHE A 372 5.76 12.24 -14.61
CA PHE A 372 4.86 13.19 -15.28
C PHE A 372 5.01 13.17 -16.81
N ALA A 373 6.18 12.80 -17.32
CA ALA A 373 6.49 12.92 -18.73
C ALA A 373 5.73 11.91 -19.62
N ASP A 374 5.32 10.80 -19.06
CA ASP A 374 4.62 9.72 -19.78
C ASP A 374 3.09 9.76 -19.59
N ARG A 375 2.53 10.89 -19.06
CA ARG A 375 1.09 11.05 -18.74
C ARG A 375 0.44 12.23 -19.43
#